data_507be25e387706f03d6d364e507e3512
#
_entry.id   507be25e387706f03d6d364e507e3512
#
_cell.length_a   1.000
_cell.length_b   1.000
_cell.length_c   1.000
_cell.angle_alpha   90.00
_cell.angle_beta   90.00
_cell.angle_gamma   90.00
#
_symmetry.space_group_name_H-M   'P 1'
#
loop_
_entity.id
_entity.type
_entity.pdbx_description
1 polymer ?
#
loop_
_entity_poly.entity_id
_entity_poly.type
_entity_poly.pdbx_seq_one_letter_code
_entity_poly.pdbx_strand_id
1 'polypeptide(L)'
;VESLPHTPPANDWYLYILRTATGMLYTGITTDVARRLQQHQNGKGSKSLRGKGELRLVFHCVAGDRSLASKLEYQVKQLSKKQKERLVQDGPQSITDYLAC
;
A
#
# COMPACT_ATOMS: atom_id res chain seq x y z
N VAL A 1 -14.92 -21.82 17.19
CA VAL A 1 -14.71 -21.52 16.81
C VAL A 1 -14.35 -20.96 16.37
N GLU A 2 -14.38 -20.85 16.33
CA GLU A 2 -14.07 -20.43 15.94
C GLU A 2 -13.79 -19.69 15.42
N SER A 3 -13.74 -19.64 15.40
CA SER A 3 -13.51 -19.03 14.86
C SER A 3 -13.19 -18.31 14.42
N LEU A 4 -12.90 -18.11 14.25
CA LEU A 4 -12.67 -17.29 13.73
C LEU A 4 -12.61 -16.74 12.83
N PRO A 5 -12.80 -16.42 12.76
CA PRO A 5 -12.78 -15.85 11.55
C PRO A 5 -11.65 -15.00 11.33
N HIS A 6 -11.52 -14.73 10.49
CA HIS A 6 -10.56 -14.15 10.06
C HIS A 6 -10.81 -12.84 9.70
N THR A 7 -11.64 -12.23 10.28
CA THR A 7 -11.79 -10.82 10.12
C THR A 7 -10.59 -10.20 10.74
N PRO A 8 -9.76 -9.53 10.00
CA PRO A 8 -8.64 -8.84 10.61
C PRO A 8 -9.19 -7.87 11.63
N PRO A 9 -8.44 -7.55 12.68
CA PRO A 9 -8.87 -6.52 13.60
C PRO A 9 -9.31 -5.30 12.82
N ALA A 10 -10.46 -4.76 13.16
CA ALA A 10 -11.10 -3.73 12.36
C ALA A 10 -10.24 -2.48 12.18
N ASN A 11 -9.23 -2.30 13.02
CA ASN A 11 -8.40 -1.10 13.00
C ASN A 11 -7.00 -1.32 12.45
N ASP A 12 -6.72 -2.50 11.88
CA ASP A 12 -5.42 -2.72 11.25
C ASP A 12 -5.42 -2.09 9.86
N TRP A 13 -4.47 -1.20 9.66
CA TRP A 13 -4.27 -0.57 8.36
C TRP A 13 -3.04 -1.13 7.70
N TYR A 14 -3.05 -1.10 6.37
CA TYR A 14 -1.95 -1.59 5.54
C TYR A 14 -1.46 -0.47 4.65
N LEU A 15 -0.15 -0.44 4.44
CA LEU A 15 0.44 0.41 3.42
C LEU A 15 0.66 -0.48 2.20
N TYR A 16 0.34 0.05 1.02
CA TYR A 16 0.52 -0.72 -0.21
C TYR A 16 1.10 0.17 -1.30
N ILE A 17 1.77 -0.45 -2.25
CA ILE A 17 2.31 0.24 -3.41
C ILE A 17 1.85 -0.51 -4.66
N LEU A 18 1.30 0.24 -5.61
CA LEU A 18 0.86 -0.29 -6.90
C LEU A 18 1.78 0.22 -7.99
N ARG A 19 2.04 -0.62 -8.98
CA ARG A 19 2.75 -0.21 -10.17
C ARG A 19 1.77 -0.13 -11.33
N THR A 20 1.77 0.99 -12.04
CA THR A 20 0.90 1.16 -13.19
C THR A 20 1.55 0.56 -14.43
N ALA A 21 0.77 0.47 -15.51
CA ALA A 21 1.27 -0.06 -16.78
C ALA A 21 2.44 0.75 -17.33
N THR A 22 2.53 2.02 -16.97
CA THR A 22 3.63 2.89 -17.42
C THR A 22 4.82 2.88 -16.47
N GLY A 23 4.75 2.08 -15.40
CA GLY A 23 5.86 1.96 -14.45
C GLY A 23 5.81 2.92 -13.28
N MET A 24 4.78 3.74 -13.17
CA MET A 24 4.62 4.64 -12.03
C MET A 24 4.29 3.85 -10.77
N LEU A 25 4.75 4.37 -9.64
CA LEU A 25 4.44 3.77 -8.34
C LEU A 25 3.45 4.66 -7.60
N TYR A 26 2.39 4.04 -7.09
CA TYR A 26 1.36 4.70 -6.31
C TYR A 26 1.33 4.11 -4.91
N THR A 27 1.40 4.97 -3.88
CA THR A 27 1.39 4.55 -2.48
C THR A 27 0.07 4.93 -1.84
N GLY A 28 -0.52 3.99 -1.09
CA GLY A 28 -1.76 4.26 -0.39
C GLY A 28 -1.86 3.46 0.90
N ILE A 29 -2.94 3.72 1.65
CA ILE A 29 -3.23 2.96 2.86
C ILE A 29 -4.67 2.49 2.80
N THR A 30 -4.95 1.36 3.45
CA THR A 30 -6.29 0.80 3.47
C THR A 30 -6.38 -0.26 4.57
N THR A 31 -7.60 -0.59 4.97
CA THR A 31 -7.83 -1.71 5.87
C THR A 31 -8.01 -3.02 5.10
N ASP A 32 -8.15 -2.95 3.78
CA ASP A 32 -8.38 -4.14 2.95
C ASP A 32 -7.72 -3.94 1.59
N VAL A 33 -6.51 -4.47 1.46
CA VAL A 33 -5.69 -4.27 0.26
C VAL A 33 -6.36 -4.84 -0.99
N ALA A 34 -6.90 -6.05 -0.91
CA ALA A 34 -7.51 -6.69 -2.07
C ALA A 34 -8.71 -5.89 -2.58
N ARG A 35 -9.56 -5.43 -1.66
CA ARG A 35 -10.74 -4.65 -2.02
C ARG A 35 -10.33 -3.32 -2.62
N ARG A 36 -9.34 -2.67 -2.04
CA ARG A 36 -8.89 -1.36 -2.54
C ARG A 36 -8.27 -1.47 -3.92
N LEU A 37 -7.49 -2.53 -4.15
CA LEU A 37 -6.91 -2.78 -5.47
C LEU A 37 -8.02 -2.93 -6.51
N GLN A 38 -9.07 -3.69 -6.17
CA GLN A 38 -10.18 -3.89 -7.08
C GLN A 38 -10.90 -2.56 -7.36
N GLN A 39 -11.07 -1.72 -6.35
CA GLN A 39 -11.68 -0.41 -6.55
C GLN A 39 -10.85 0.44 -7.50
N HIS A 40 -9.54 0.43 -7.36
CA HIS A 40 -8.65 1.16 -8.27
C HIS A 40 -8.75 0.62 -9.69
N GLN A 41 -8.78 -0.71 -9.86
CA GLN A 41 -8.90 -1.33 -11.18
C GLN A 41 -10.21 -0.93 -11.85
N ASN A 42 -11.27 -0.77 -11.08
CA ASN A 42 -12.59 -0.42 -11.60
C ASN A 42 -12.76 1.09 -11.81
N GLY A 43 -11.71 1.87 -11.58
CA GLY A 43 -11.78 3.31 -11.76
C GLY A 43 -12.50 4.06 -10.66
N LYS A 44 -12.79 3.40 -9.54
CA LYS A 44 -13.52 3.99 -8.42
C LYS A 44 -12.62 4.44 -7.29
N GLY A 45 -11.33 4.24 -7.43
CA GLY A 45 -10.38 4.64 -6.40
C GLY A 45 -9.81 6.02 -6.68
N SER A 46 -8.50 6.14 -6.54
CA SER A 46 -7.81 7.41 -6.74
C SER A 46 -7.94 7.91 -8.18
N LYS A 47 -8.19 9.19 -8.34
CA LYS A 47 -8.26 9.79 -9.67
C LYS A 47 -6.94 9.65 -10.42
N SER A 48 -5.82 9.66 -9.71
CA SER A 48 -4.51 9.56 -10.33
C SER A 48 -4.27 8.19 -10.98
N LEU A 49 -5.08 7.20 -10.63
CA LEU A 49 -4.95 5.86 -11.20
C LEU A 49 -5.96 5.58 -12.31
N ARG A 50 -6.89 6.49 -12.55
CA ARG A 50 -7.87 6.30 -13.61
C ARG A 50 -7.18 6.34 -14.97
N GLY A 51 -7.53 5.39 -15.83
CA GLY A 51 -6.99 5.35 -17.18
C GLY A 51 -5.53 4.95 -17.26
N LYS A 52 -4.96 4.46 -16.17
CA LYS A 52 -3.55 4.05 -16.17
C LYS A 52 -3.34 2.60 -16.60
N GLY A 53 -4.41 1.92 -17.00
CA GLY A 53 -4.31 0.55 -17.43
C GLY A 53 -4.21 -0.42 -16.27
N GLU A 54 -3.50 -1.51 -16.47
CA GLU A 54 -3.37 -2.53 -15.45
C GLU A 54 -2.60 -2.02 -14.23
N LEU A 55 -3.09 -2.37 -13.04
CA LEU A 55 -2.44 -2.02 -11.79
C LEU A 55 -1.94 -3.30 -11.13
N ARG A 56 -0.71 -3.28 -10.65
CA ARG A 56 -0.09 -4.44 -10.02
C ARG A 56 0.30 -4.10 -8.60
N LEU A 57 -0.10 -4.96 -7.66
CA LEU A 57 0.32 -4.81 -6.28
C LEU A 57 1.76 -5.30 -6.17
N VAL A 58 2.69 -4.39 -5.88
CA VAL A 58 4.11 -4.75 -5.82
C VAL A 58 4.67 -4.72 -4.41
N PHE A 59 3.92 -4.18 -3.45
CA PHE A 59 4.34 -4.17 -2.05
C PHE A 59 3.16 -3.91 -1.15
N HIS A 60 3.11 -4.59 0.01
CA HIS A 60 2.17 -4.24 1.07
C HIS A 60 2.72 -4.72 2.40
N CYS A 61 2.34 -4.05 3.46
CA CYS A 61 2.71 -4.44 4.81
C CYS A 61 1.71 -3.90 5.80
N VAL A 62 1.68 -4.49 6.98
CA VAL A 62 0.85 -3.98 8.08
C VAL A 62 1.46 -2.67 8.56
N ALA A 63 0.63 -1.65 8.73
CA ALA A 63 1.07 -0.33 9.15
C ALA A 63 0.52 0.08 10.51
N GLY A 64 -0.32 -0.73 11.13
CA GLY A 64 -0.87 -0.44 12.45
C GLY A 64 -2.20 0.31 12.37
N ASP A 65 -2.38 1.33 13.20
CA ASP A 65 -3.61 2.10 13.17
C ASP A 65 -3.55 3.14 12.03
N ARG A 66 -4.66 3.85 11.84
CA ARG A 66 -4.75 4.81 10.74
C ARG A 66 -3.73 5.94 10.87
N SER A 67 -3.51 6.40 12.09
CA SER A 67 -2.58 7.50 12.34
C SER A 67 -1.17 7.11 11.91
N LEU A 68 -0.72 5.93 12.33
CA LEU A 68 0.61 5.45 11.96
C LEU A 68 0.68 5.18 10.46
N ALA A 69 -0.37 4.58 9.90
CA ALA A 69 -0.41 4.30 8.46
C ALA A 69 -0.30 5.58 7.64
N SER A 70 -1.01 6.63 8.05
CA SER A 70 -0.95 7.92 7.37
C SER A 70 0.46 8.53 7.43
N LYS A 71 1.09 8.41 8.58
CA LYS A 71 2.46 8.91 8.76
C LYS A 71 3.42 8.16 7.83
N LEU A 72 3.32 6.84 7.79
CA LEU A 72 4.18 6.03 6.94
C LEU A 72 3.91 6.30 5.46
N GLU A 73 2.66 6.47 5.08
CA GLU A 73 2.31 6.83 3.71
C GLU A 73 3.01 8.13 3.30
N TYR A 74 2.94 9.12 4.17
CA TYR A 74 3.58 10.40 3.90
C TYR A 74 5.09 10.22 3.71
N GLN A 75 5.72 9.46 4.59
CA GLN A 75 7.17 9.24 4.51
C GLN A 75 7.56 8.53 3.22
N VAL A 76 6.79 7.51 2.82
CA VAL A 76 7.08 6.79 1.59
C VAL A 76 6.90 7.70 0.38
N LYS A 77 5.87 8.54 0.40
CA LYS A 77 5.62 9.47 -0.72
C LYS A 77 6.75 10.51 -0.87
N GLN A 78 7.51 10.76 0.19
CA GLN A 78 8.64 11.70 0.14
C GLN A 78 9.89 11.05 -0.47
N LEU A 79 9.92 9.74 -0.60
CA LEU A 79 11.07 9.06 -1.20
C LEU A 79 11.15 9.38 -2.69
N SER A 80 12.38 9.40 -3.21
CA SER A 80 12.58 9.50 -4.65
C SER A 80 12.07 8.24 -5.34
N LYS A 81 11.87 8.30 -6.64
CA LYS A 81 11.46 7.11 -7.38
C LYS A 81 12.45 5.97 -7.20
N LYS A 82 13.73 6.27 -7.22
CA LYS A 82 14.78 5.28 -7.03
C LYS A 82 14.66 4.60 -5.67
N GLN A 83 14.39 5.40 -4.63
CA GLN A 83 14.24 4.86 -3.28
C GLN A 83 12.98 4.01 -3.16
N LYS A 84 11.89 4.43 -3.80
CA LYS A 84 10.66 3.64 -3.80
C LYS A 84 10.85 2.31 -4.52
N GLU A 85 11.57 2.31 -5.65
CA GLU A 85 11.85 1.07 -6.38
C GLU A 85 12.68 0.13 -5.51
N ARG A 86 13.62 0.68 -4.75
CA ARG A 86 14.43 -0.12 -3.86
C ARG A 86 13.60 -0.72 -2.73
N LEU A 87 12.67 0.06 -2.18
CA LEU A 87 11.75 -0.43 -1.15
C LEU A 87 10.95 -1.62 -1.67
N VAL A 88 10.42 -1.51 -2.89
CA VAL A 88 9.66 -2.58 -3.50
C VAL A 88 10.53 -3.81 -3.69
N GLN A 89 11.76 -3.62 -4.14
CA GLN A 89 12.70 -4.71 -4.37
C GLN A 89 13.08 -5.41 -3.06
N ASP A 90 13.32 -4.64 -2.01
CA ASP A 90 13.74 -5.19 -0.72
C ASP A 90 12.60 -5.89 0.01
N GLY A 91 11.36 -5.41 -0.17
CA GLY A 91 10.17 -6.03 0.40
C GLY A 91 10.23 -6.21 1.90
N PRO A 92 10.55 -5.16 2.68
CA PRO A 92 10.69 -5.32 4.13
C PRO A 92 9.38 -5.72 4.79
N GLN A 93 9.48 -6.52 5.85
CA GLN A 93 8.30 -6.89 6.64
C GLN A 93 7.82 -5.74 7.50
N SER A 94 8.73 -4.89 7.95
CA SER A 94 8.39 -3.72 8.76
C SER A 94 8.90 -2.47 8.05
N ILE A 95 7.94 -1.68 7.55
CA ILE A 95 8.28 -0.43 6.88
C ILE A 95 8.83 0.57 7.89
N THR A 96 8.36 0.53 9.13
CA THR A 96 8.85 1.42 10.19
C THR A 96 10.34 1.22 10.42
N ASP A 97 10.75 -0.04 10.55
CA ASP A 97 12.17 -0.36 10.75
C ASP A 97 13.00 0.02 9.52
N TYR A 98 12.44 -0.22 8.35
CA TYR A 98 13.13 0.09 7.10
C TYR A 98 13.41 1.58 6.97
N LEU A 99 12.41 2.41 7.29
CA LEU A 99 12.55 3.86 7.15
C LEU A 99 13.38 4.48 8.27
N ALA A 100 13.54 3.77 9.37
CA ALA A 100 14.33 4.26 10.50
C ALA A 100 15.84 4.13 10.25
N CYS A 101 16.24 3.34 9.27
CA CYS A 101 17.66 3.12 8.98
C CYS A 101 18.28 4.27 8.22
#